data_39679b5b51d1c272b553a3b8e6d793e2
#
_entry.id   39679b5b51d1c272b553a3b8e6d793e2
#
_cell.length_a   1.000
_cell.length_b   1.000
_cell.length_c   1.000
_cell.angle_alpha   90.00
_cell.angle_beta   90.00
_cell.angle_gamma   90.00
#
_symmetry.space_group_name_H-M   'P 1'
#
loop_
_entity.id
_entity.type
_entity.pdbx_description
1 polymer ?
#
loop_
_entity_poly.entity_id
_entity_poly.type
_entity_poly.pdbx_seq_one_letter_code
_entity_poly.pdbx_strand_id
1 'polypeptide(L)'
;MTDSPKTKTTEPQGEPPKPRRVSRQREAGEATRRETRRRLLTAAKAEFAERGYAAATVIRIAERADMSVQTIYSNWGNKRNLLRAVMESSVTGDEDVVLVAGQPPAVITATLDPADAADPVRVLAHMSRQYRLLAERSAVGWQTYRDGAGVDPDIAADWQQLSDLRRRAFHAFFTRLPAEALRPGLTNTVAADTAWVIASPDTHDLLVRQAGYSYDELEEWVRDTLGAALLGGPKQT
;
A
#
# COMPACT_ATOMS: atom_id res chain seq x y z
N MET A 1 -18.51 2.67 -84.07
CA MET A 1 -17.92 3.36 -82.91
C MET A 1 -18.63 2.81 -81.71
N THR A 2 -18.06 1.77 -81.15
CA THR A 2 -18.64 1.01 -80.02
C THR A 2 -17.69 1.15 -78.82
N ASP A 3 -18.19 1.83 -77.77
CA ASP A 3 -17.45 2.06 -76.54
C ASP A 3 -17.73 0.87 -75.61
N SER A 4 -16.66 0.18 -75.15
CA SER A 4 -16.74 -0.95 -74.24
C SER A 4 -16.53 -0.47 -72.82
N PRO A 5 -17.31 -0.90 -71.77
CA PRO A 5 -17.14 -0.48 -70.41
C PRO A 5 -16.00 -1.24 -69.73
N LYS A 6 -15.16 -0.51 -69.03
CA LYS A 6 -14.06 -1.01 -68.18
C LYS A 6 -14.60 -1.72 -66.92
N THR A 7 -14.24 -2.98 -66.81
CA THR A 7 -14.46 -3.82 -65.63
C THR A 7 -13.63 -3.31 -64.44
N LYS A 8 -14.30 -2.96 -63.33
CA LYS A 8 -13.66 -2.66 -62.06
C LYS A 8 -13.24 -3.96 -61.39
N THR A 9 -11.95 -4.16 -61.23
CA THR A 9 -11.36 -5.24 -60.43
C THR A 9 -11.56 -4.91 -58.93
N THR A 10 -12.31 -5.76 -58.23
CA THR A 10 -12.49 -5.70 -56.78
C THR A 10 -11.23 -6.30 -56.12
N GLU A 11 -10.50 -5.50 -55.38
CA GLU A 11 -9.40 -5.96 -54.49
C GLU A 11 -9.95 -6.86 -53.39
N PRO A 12 -9.29 -7.98 -53.03
CA PRO A 12 -9.69 -8.79 -51.91
C PRO A 12 -9.38 -8.06 -50.60
N GLN A 13 -10.39 -7.84 -49.77
CA GLN A 13 -10.25 -7.34 -48.40
C GLN A 13 -9.44 -8.35 -47.59
N GLY A 14 -8.23 -7.96 -47.18
CA GLY A 14 -7.37 -8.75 -46.33
C GLY A 14 -7.99 -9.02 -44.98
N GLU A 15 -8.03 -10.29 -44.61
CA GLU A 15 -8.43 -10.77 -43.26
C GLU A 15 -7.61 -10.06 -42.17
N PRO A 16 -8.22 -9.59 -41.07
CA PRO A 16 -7.49 -8.90 -40.00
C PRO A 16 -6.42 -9.81 -39.42
N PRO A 17 -5.23 -9.32 -39.11
CA PRO A 17 -4.11 -10.14 -38.64
C PRO A 17 -4.46 -10.83 -37.30
N LYS A 18 -4.35 -12.14 -37.27
CA LYS A 18 -4.53 -12.99 -36.09
C LYS A 18 -3.58 -12.52 -34.99
N PRO A 19 -4.06 -12.38 -33.69
CA PRO A 19 -3.20 -11.95 -32.62
C PRO A 19 -1.98 -12.87 -32.48
N ARG A 20 -0.81 -12.27 -32.53
CA ARG A 20 0.48 -12.95 -32.66
C ARG A 20 0.75 -13.87 -31.45
N ARG A 21 1.26 -15.07 -31.69
CA ARG A 21 1.84 -16.03 -30.72
C ARG A 21 2.77 -15.36 -29.69
N VAL A 22 3.40 -14.25 -30.05
CA VAL A 22 4.30 -13.43 -29.23
C VAL A 22 3.60 -12.79 -28.02
N SER A 23 2.30 -12.41 -28.10
CA SER A 23 1.59 -11.82 -26.97
C SER A 23 1.31 -12.86 -25.88
N ARG A 24 0.88 -14.07 -26.27
CA ARG A 24 0.58 -15.16 -25.31
C ARG A 24 1.82 -15.65 -24.55
N GLN A 25 2.97 -15.73 -25.22
CA GLN A 25 4.23 -16.13 -24.57
C GLN A 25 4.71 -15.05 -23.60
N ARG A 26 4.53 -13.77 -23.94
CA ARG A 26 4.86 -12.64 -23.07
C ARG A 26 3.94 -12.60 -21.85
N GLU A 27 2.65 -12.75 -22.04
CA GLU A 27 1.64 -12.80 -20.95
C GLU A 27 1.89 -13.97 -20.01
N ALA A 28 2.21 -15.16 -20.55
CA ALA A 28 2.56 -16.33 -19.73
C ALA A 28 3.86 -16.12 -18.94
N GLY A 29 4.87 -15.46 -19.54
CA GLY A 29 6.11 -15.11 -18.87
C GLY A 29 5.91 -14.08 -17.75
N GLU A 30 5.04 -13.10 -17.97
CA GLU A 30 4.68 -12.10 -16.96
C GLU A 30 3.89 -12.74 -15.80
N ALA A 31 2.94 -13.63 -16.10
CA ALA A 31 2.20 -14.37 -15.08
C ALA A 31 3.12 -15.25 -14.21
N THR A 32 4.09 -15.93 -14.83
CA THR A 32 5.08 -16.74 -14.08
C THR A 32 5.96 -15.86 -13.18
N ARG A 33 6.38 -14.68 -13.65
CA ARG A 33 7.18 -13.74 -12.84
C ARG A 33 6.38 -13.22 -11.64
N ARG A 34 5.10 -12.86 -11.82
CA ARG A 34 4.22 -12.43 -10.74
C ARG A 34 4.06 -13.53 -9.70
N GLU A 35 3.77 -14.74 -10.12
CA GLU A 35 3.63 -15.87 -9.21
C GLU A 35 4.92 -16.14 -8.42
N THR A 36 6.07 -16.09 -9.08
CA THR A 36 7.39 -16.24 -8.44
C THR A 36 7.63 -15.12 -7.41
N ARG A 37 7.30 -13.87 -7.77
CA ARG A 37 7.40 -12.72 -6.85
C ARG A 37 6.49 -12.89 -5.64
N ARG A 38 5.22 -13.27 -5.87
CA ARG A 38 4.24 -13.52 -4.81
C ARG A 38 4.73 -14.58 -3.82
N ARG A 39 5.20 -15.73 -4.31
CA ARG A 39 5.74 -16.80 -3.47
C ARG A 39 6.90 -16.31 -2.61
N LEU A 40 7.82 -15.56 -3.19
CA LEU A 40 8.97 -15.01 -2.46
C LEU A 40 8.54 -14.00 -1.40
N LEU A 41 7.67 -13.05 -1.71
CA LEU A 41 7.22 -12.05 -0.74
C LEU A 41 6.41 -12.69 0.40
N THR A 42 5.60 -13.70 0.10
CA THR A 42 4.89 -14.49 1.13
C THR A 42 5.88 -15.20 2.05
N ALA A 43 6.89 -15.86 1.49
CA ALA A 43 7.94 -16.55 2.26
C ALA A 43 8.77 -15.56 3.11
N ALA A 44 9.13 -14.41 2.55
CA ALA A 44 9.87 -13.38 3.25
C ALA A 44 9.04 -12.78 4.40
N LYS A 45 7.76 -12.48 4.16
CA LYS A 45 6.84 -11.98 5.19
C LYS A 45 6.71 -12.97 6.35
N ALA A 46 6.57 -14.27 6.06
CA ALA A 46 6.49 -15.30 7.07
C ALA A 46 7.80 -15.44 7.87
N GLU A 47 8.96 -15.42 7.22
CA GLU A 47 10.26 -15.48 7.90
C GLU A 47 10.49 -14.27 8.80
N PHE A 48 10.14 -13.06 8.35
CA PHE A 48 10.20 -11.86 9.16
C PHE A 48 9.23 -11.88 10.35
N ALA A 49 8.02 -12.39 10.16
CA ALA A 49 7.03 -12.51 11.23
C ALA A 49 7.50 -13.45 12.35
N GLU A 50 8.13 -14.56 11.98
CA GLU A 50 8.57 -15.59 12.94
C GLU A 50 9.86 -15.21 13.68
N ARG A 51 10.80 -14.52 13.01
CA ARG A 51 12.18 -14.35 13.50
C ARG A 51 12.61 -12.89 13.67
N GLY A 52 11.81 -11.94 13.22
CA GLY A 52 12.21 -10.54 13.14
C GLY A 52 13.32 -10.31 12.10
N TYR A 53 13.73 -9.05 11.96
CA TYR A 53 14.76 -8.70 10.96
C TYR A 53 16.11 -9.35 11.25
N ALA A 54 16.59 -9.30 12.50
CA ALA A 54 17.96 -9.72 12.83
C ALA A 54 18.22 -11.20 12.52
N ALA A 55 17.29 -12.09 12.93
CA ALA A 55 17.47 -13.55 12.82
C ALA A 55 16.95 -14.14 11.49
N ALA A 56 16.16 -13.39 10.70
CA ALA A 56 15.73 -13.81 9.38
C ALA A 56 16.92 -13.88 8.40
N THR A 57 16.94 -14.92 7.55
CA THR A 57 18.02 -15.12 6.57
C THR A 57 17.49 -15.34 5.17
N VAL A 58 18.24 -14.88 4.15
CA VAL A 58 17.90 -15.10 2.73
C VAL A 58 17.87 -16.61 2.41
N ILE A 59 18.69 -17.42 3.08
CA ILE A 59 18.72 -18.87 2.89
C ILE A 59 17.37 -19.48 3.28
N ARG A 60 16.83 -19.16 4.45
CA ARG A 60 15.53 -19.68 4.91
C ARG A 60 14.36 -19.14 4.08
N ILE A 61 14.45 -17.88 3.61
CA ILE A 61 13.47 -17.34 2.69
C ILE A 61 13.49 -18.12 1.37
N ALA A 62 14.66 -18.46 0.85
CA ALA A 62 14.83 -19.24 -0.36
C ALA A 62 14.23 -20.65 -0.22
N GLU A 63 14.55 -21.34 0.87
CA GLU A 63 14.00 -22.67 1.20
C GLU A 63 12.47 -22.63 1.27
N ARG A 64 11.90 -21.65 1.97
CA ARG A 64 10.46 -21.48 2.13
C ARG A 64 9.76 -21.10 0.81
N ALA A 65 10.44 -20.36 -0.06
CA ALA A 65 9.93 -19.97 -1.36
C ALA A 65 10.13 -21.03 -2.46
N ASP A 66 10.82 -22.11 -2.17
CA ASP A 66 11.29 -23.11 -3.15
C ASP A 66 12.04 -22.44 -4.31
N MET A 67 13.08 -21.66 -3.92
CA MET A 67 13.91 -20.89 -4.86
C MET A 67 15.38 -21.04 -4.50
N SER A 68 16.28 -20.88 -5.50
CA SER A 68 17.69 -20.83 -5.20
C SER A 68 18.08 -19.48 -4.55
N VAL A 69 19.00 -19.51 -3.61
CA VAL A 69 19.57 -18.31 -2.97
C VAL A 69 20.17 -17.37 -4.02
N GLN A 70 20.84 -17.95 -5.05
CA GLN A 70 21.39 -17.18 -6.16
C GLN A 70 20.34 -16.40 -6.94
N THR A 71 19.16 -16.99 -7.17
CA THR A 71 18.03 -16.32 -7.83
C THR A 71 17.53 -15.13 -7.01
N ILE A 72 17.49 -15.27 -5.67
CA ILE A 72 17.07 -14.17 -4.82
C ILE A 72 18.09 -13.03 -4.86
N TYR A 73 19.38 -13.33 -4.71
CA TYR A 73 20.42 -12.29 -4.75
C TYR A 73 20.48 -11.57 -6.10
N SER A 74 20.31 -12.28 -7.22
CA SER A 74 20.33 -11.66 -8.55
C SER A 74 19.13 -10.75 -8.83
N ASN A 75 17.96 -11.03 -8.24
CA ASN A 75 16.74 -10.27 -8.50
C ASN A 75 16.45 -9.17 -7.47
N TRP A 76 16.83 -9.39 -6.20
CA TRP A 76 16.52 -8.48 -5.09
C TRP A 76 17.77 -7.97 -4.34
N GLY A 77 18.93 -8.53 -4.56
CA GLY A 77 20.19 -8.09 -4.00
C GLY A 77 20.44 -8.49 -2.55
N ASN A 78 19.60 -8.09 -1.59
CA ASN A 78 19.83 -8.36 -0.18
C ASN A 78 18.52 -8.45 0.66
N LYS A 79 18.66 -8.81 1.93
CA LYS A 79 17.55 -8.95 2.90
C LYS A 79 16.78 -7.62 3.10
N ARG A 80 17.48 -6.48 3.12
CA ARG A 80 16.86 -5.15 3.24
C ARG A 80 15.89 -4.87 2.08
N ASN A 81 16.30 -5.16 0.85
CA ASN A 81 15.45 -4.99 -0.32
C ASN A 81 14.23 -5.93 -0.31
N LEU A 82 14.39 -7.15 0.22
CA LEU A 82 13.24 -8.03 0.43
C LEU A 82 12.25 -7.46 1.46
N LEU A 83 12.73 -6.91 2.57
CA LEU A 83 11.86 -6.25 3.56
C LEU A 83 11.14 -5.05 2.94
N ARG A 84 11.84 -4.25 2.15
CA ARG A 84 11.24 -3.13 1.41
C ARG A 84 10.14 -3.62 0.47
N ALA A 85 10.39 -4.65 -0.33
CA ALA A 85 9.40 -5.21 -1.25
C ALA A 85 8.18 -5.82 -0.52
N VAL A 86 8.38 -6.46 0.64
CA VAL A 86 7.28 -6.93 1.51
C VAL A 86 6.44 -5.75 2.01
N MET A 87 7.07 -4.65 2.43
CA MET A 87 6.36 -3.46 2.89
C MET A 87 5.58 -2.80 1.76
N GLU A 88 6.20 -2.62 0.59
CA GLU A 88 5.58 -2.03 -0.60
C GLU A 88 4.33 -2.83 -1.02
N SER A 89 4.44 -4.14 -1.15
CA SER A 89 3.29 -5.00 -1.50
C SER A 89 2.18 -4.97 -0.44
N SER A 90 2.55 -4.88 0.84
CA SER A 90 1.59 -4.79 1.93
C SER A 90 0.82 -3.46 1.92
N VAL A 91 1.48 -2.36 1.58
CA VAL A 91 0.87 -1.03 1.53
C VAL A 91 -0.01 -0.88 0.29
N THR A 92 0.47 -1.31 -0.87
CA THR A 92 -0.27 -1.17 -2.14
C THR A 92 -1.40 -2.18 -2.27
N GLY A 93 -1.29 -3.33 -1.61
CA GLY A 93 -2.17 -4.50 -1.82
C GLY A 93 -1.91 -5.19 -3.16
N ASP A 94 -0.88 -4.77 -3.88
CA ASP A 94 -0.46 -5.31 -5.17
C ASP A 94 1.05 -5.56 -5.14
N GLU A 95 1.45 -6.77 -5.52
CA GLU A 95 2.84 -7.21 -5.48
C GLU A 95 3.68 -6.63 -6.62
N ASP A 96 3.03 -6.15 -7.67
CA ASP A 96 3.68 -5.57 -8.86
C ASP A 96 3.87 -4.05 -8.75
N VAL A 97 3.21 -3.39 -7.79
CA VAL A 97 3.33 -1.95 -7.60
C VAL A 97 4.55 -1.63 -6.74
N VAL A 98 5.48 -0.88 -7.29
CA VAL A 98 6.59 -0.29 -6.57
C VAL A 98 6.18 1.10 -6.10
N LEU A 99 6.32 1.37 -4.80
CA LEU A 99 6.10 2.71 -4.28
C LEU A 99 7.15 3.66 -4.86
N VAL A 100 6.68 4.68 -5.55
CA VAL A 100 7.58 5.73 -6.06
C VAL A 100 8.12 6.52 -4.88
N ALA A 101 9.44 6.59 -4.75
CA ALA A 101 10.10 7.30 -3.67
C ALA A 101 9.57 8.74 -3.55
N GLY A 102 9.09 9.10 -2.36
CA GLY A 102 8.58 10.45 -2.08
C GLY A 102 7.10 10.70 -2.42
N GLN A 103 6.40 9.77 -3.06
CA GLN A 103 4.96 9.90 -3.29
C GLN A 103 4.17 9.07 -2.25
N PRO A 104 3.23 9.69 -1.52
CA PRO A 104 2.33 8.92 -0.66
C PRO A 104 1.49 7.97 -1.51
N PRO A 105 1.29 6.72 -1.05
CA PRO A 105 0.43 5.79 -1.78
C PRO A 105 -0.97 6.41 -1.91
N ALA A 106 -1.51 6.37 -3.13
CA ALA A 106 -2.86 6.85 -3.44
C ALA A 106 -3.97 6.11 -2.69
N VAL A 107 -3.63 5.04 -1.96
CA VAL A 107 -4.55 4.15 -1.25
C VAL A 107 -5.46 4.89 -0.25
N ILE A 108 -4.98 5.97 0.37
CA ILE A 108 -5.77 6.74 1.35
C ILE A 108 -6.72 7.73 0.66
N THR A 109 -6.37 8.20 -0.54
CA THR A 109 -7.10 9.29 -1.21
C THR A 109 -7.92 8.86 -2.43
N ALA A 110 -7.66 7.70 -3.00
CA ALA A 110 -8.17 7.29 -4.31
C ALA A 110 -9.59 6.69 -4.29
N THR A 111 -10.13 6.36 -3.11
CA THR A 111 -11.39 5.60 -3.00
C THR A 111 -12.52 6.34 -2.29
N LEU A 112 -12.31 7.60 -1.90
CA LEU A 112 -13.38 8.41 -1.29
C LEU A 112 -14.31 8.94 -2.39
N ASP A 113 -15.61 8.62 -2.27
CA ASP A 113 -16.61 9.19 -3.18
C ASP A 113 -16.62 10.72 -3.03
N PRO A 114 -16.62 11.48 -4.14
CA PRO A 114 -16.71 12.94 -4.10
C PRO A 114 -17.90 13.46 -3.27
N ALA A 115 -19.01 12.72 -3.23
CA ALA A 115 -20.17 13.07 -2.41
C ALA A 115 -19.90 12.94 -0.91
N ASP A 116 -19.05 11.99 -0.51
CA ASP A 116 -18.64 11.79 0.88
C ASP A 116 -17.53 12.76 1.33
N ALA A 117 -16.79 13.30 0.37
CA ALA A 117 -15.68 14.23 0.65
C ALA A 117 -16.12 15.56 1.30
N ALA A 118 -17.39 15.92 1.18
CA ALA A 118 -17.98 17.11 1.81
C ALA A 118 -18.40 16.88 3.27
N ASP A 119 -18.54 15.63 3.71
CA ASP A 119 -18.96 15.27 5.08
C ASP A 119 -17.74 14.81 5.90
N PRO A 120 -17.27 15.61 6.88
CA PRO A 120 -16.10 15.25 7.68
C PRO A 120 -16.27 13.95 8.47
N VAL A 121 -17.47 13.59 8.87
CA VAL A 121 -17.74 12.34 9.59
C VAL A 121 -17.51 11.15 8.66
N ARG A 122 -18.01 11.21 7.44
CA ARG A 122 -17.80 10.18 6.41
C ARG A 122 -16.32 10.09 5.99
N VAL A 123 -15.64 11.23 5.89
CA VAL A 123 -14.21 11.29 5.63
C VAL A 123 -13.41 10.54 6.70
N LEU A 124 -13.70 10.78 8.00
CA LEU A 124 -13.02 10.08 9.08
C LEU A 124 -13.38 8.58 9.15
N ALA A 125 -14.62 8.22 8.90
CA ALA A 125 -15.04 6.83 8.81
C ALA A 125 -14.29 6.10 7.68
N HIS A 126 -14.21 6.72 6.50
CA HIS A 126 -13.43 6.17 5.40
C HIS A 126 -11.95 6.01 5.77
N MET A 127 -11.33 7.04 6.37
CA MET A 127 -9.93 7.00 6.78
C MET A 127 -9.66 5.89 7.82
N SER A 128 -10.54 5.71 8.80
CA SER A 128 -10.41 4.67 9.82
C SER A 128 -10.49 3.27 9.20
N ARG A 129 -11.41 3.06 8.26
CA ARG A 129 -11.51 1.81 7.50
C ARG A 129 -10.25 1.54 6.66
N GLN A 130 -9.73 2.54 5.95
CA GLN A 130 -8.49 2.38 5.18
C GLN A 130 -7.30 2.08 6.09
N TYR A 131 -7.22 2.74 7.25
CA TYR A 131 -6.20 2.45 8.25
C TYR A 131 -6.29 1.00 8.74
N ARG A 132 -7.47 0.49 9.08
CA ARG A 132 -7.68 -0.91 9.48
C ARG A 132 -7.14 -1.88 8.42
N LEU A 133 -7.58 -1.71 7.18
CA LEU A 133 -7.17 -2.58 6.06
C LEU A 133 -5.66 -2.52 5.81
N LEU A 134 -5.06 -1.35 5.95
CA LEU A 134 -3.62 -1.17 5.81
C LEU A 134 -2.87 -1.79 6.99
N ALA A 135 -3.33 -1.55 8.23
CA ALA A 135 -2.72 -2.09 9.44
C ALA A 135 -2.69 -3.62 9.41
N GLU A 136 -3.81 -4.27 9.05
CA GLU A 136 -3.91 -5.72 8.92
C GLU A 136 -2.88 -6.30 7.93
N ARG A 137 -2.70 -5.65 6.77
CA ARG A 137 -1.75 -6.12 5.75
C ARG A 137 -0.30 -5.84 6.10
N SER A 138 -0.01 -4.68 6.70
CA SER A 138 1.36 -4.18 6.85
C SER A 138 1.95 -4.34 8.26
N ALA A 139 1.21 -4.89 9.23
CA ALA A 139 1.65 -5.03 10.63
C ALA A 139 3.03 -5.71 10.75
N VAL A 140 3.24 -6.83 10.04
CA VAL A 140 4.53 -7.55 10.03
C VAL A 140 5.66 -6.67 9.52
N GLY A 141 5.44 -5.92 8.43
CA GLY A 141 6.44 -5.02 7.86
C GLY A 141 6.83 -3.92 8.85
N TRP A 142 5.86 -3.25 9.44
CA TRP A 142 6.10 -2.19 10.42
C TRP A 142 6.85 -2.70 11.65
N GLN A 143 6.44 -3.85 12.21
CA GLN A 143 7.14 -4.46 13.32
C GLN A 143 8.58 -4.81 12.96
N THR A 144 8.78 -5.47 11.80
CA THR A 144 10.12 -5.87 11.34
C THR A 144 11.05 -4.67 11.17
N TYR A 145 10.54 -3.56 10.62
CA TYR A 145 11.31 -2.32 10.52
C TYR A 145 11.66 -1.71 11.88
N ARG A 146 10.69 -1.66 12.81
CA ARG A 146 10.91 -1.15 14.16
C ARG A 146 12.00 -1.95 14.89
N ASP A 147 11.87 -3.27 14.89
CA ASP A 147 12.82 -4.16 15.58
C ASP A 147 14.21 -4.11 14.90
N GLY A 148 14.22 -4.05 13.57
CA GLY A 148 15.44 -3.95 12.77
C GLY A 148 16.17 -2.63 12.93
N ALA A 149 15.45 -1.53 13.13
CA ALA A 149 16.03 -0.19 13.30
C ALA A 149 16.94 -0.07 14.54
N GLY A 150 16.69 -0.90 15.55
CA GLY A 150 17.53 -0.96 16.76
C GLY A 150 18.89 -1.64 16.55
N VAL A 151 19.07 -2.38 15.45
CA VAL A 151 20.27 -3.22 15.23
C VAL A 151 20.95 -2.97 13.88
N ASP A 152 20.32 -2.25 12.97
CA ASP A 152 20.81 -2.00 11.61
C ASP A 152 20.54 -0.52 11.23
N PRO A 153 21.58 0.31 11.07
CA PRO A 153 21.43 1.74 10.76
C PRO A 153 20.78 1.99 9.39
N ASP A 154 20.92 1.09 8.45
CA ASP A 154 20.25 1.18 7.15
C ASP A 154 18.74 0.96 7.27
N ILE A 155 18.32 0.03 8.15
CA ILE A 155 16.92 -0.19 8.47
C ILE A 155 16.35 0.98 9.27
N ALA A 156 17.14 1.59 10.17
CA ALA A 156 16.73 2.80 10.88
C ALA A 156 16.46 3.96 9.92
N ALA A 157 17.30 4.13 8.90
CA ALA A 157 17.09 5.15 7.87
C ALA A 157 15.83 4.87 7.02
N ASP A 158 15.59 3.62 6.64
CA ASP A 158 14.36 3.22 5.93
C ASP A 158 13.11 3.44 6.79
N TRP A 159 13.17 3.10 8.09
CA TRP A 159 12.10 3.36 9.05
C TRP A 159 11.73 4.84 9.13
N GLN A 160 12.74 5.71 9.22
CA GLN A 160 12.53 7.16 9.24
C GLN A 160 11.87 7.65 7.94
N GLN A 161 12.36 7.20 6.79
CA GLN A 161 11.79 7.57 5.48
C GLN A 161 10.32 7.13 5.34
N LEU A 162 9.98 5.93 5.78
CA LEU A 162 8.61 5.42 5.77
C LEU A 162 7.70 6.23 6.71
N SER A 163 8.19 6.58 7.89
CA SER A 163 7.46 7.41 8.88
C SER A 163 7.19 8.81 8.33
N ASP A 164 8.19 9.43 7.68
CA ASP A 164 8.06 10.74 7.03
C ASP A 164 7.10 10.69 5.83
N LEU A 165 7.16 9.62 5.01
CA LEU A 165 6.24 9.43 3.90
C LEU A 165 4.80 9.33 4.39
N ARG A 166 4.57 8.55 5.45
CA ARG A 166 3.25 8.41 6.07
C ARG A 166 2.75 9.75 6.62
N ARG A 167 3.59 10.51 7.32
CA ARG A 167 3.23 11.85 7.84
C ARG A 167 2.84 12.79 6.71
N ARG A 168 3.62 12.84 5.62
CA ARG A 168 3.27 13.64 4.43
C ARG A 168 1.93 13.25 3.81
N ALA A 169 1.58 11.94 3.80
CA ALA A 169 0.29 11.48 3.31
C ALA A 169 -0.88 12.03 4.13
N PHE A 170 -0.77 12.04 5.47
CA PHE A 170 -1.76 12.64 6.34
C PHE A 170 -1.89 14.15 6.11
N HIS A 171 -0.77 14.88 6.01
CA HIS A 171 -0.80 16.31 5.70
C HIS A 171 -1.46 16.60 4.36
N ALA A 172 -1.13 15.85 3.30
CA ALA A 172 -1.75 16.01 1.98
C ALA A 172 -3.27 15.73 2.00
N PHE A 173 -3.71 14.77 2.84
CA PHE A 173 -5.12 14.47 3.02
C PHE A 173 -5.85 15.62 3.75
N PHE A 174 -5.34 16.03 4.91
CA PHE A 174 -5.98 17.06 5.74
C PHE A 174 -5.97 18.45 5.14
N THR A 175 -5.03 18.79 4.24
CA THR A 175 -5.03 20.06 3.52
C THR A 175 -6.27 20.24 2.65
N ARG A 176 -6.95 19.16 2.28
CA ARG A 176 -8.18 19.17 1.46
C ARG A 176 -9.46 19.33 2.27
N LEU A 177 -9.39 19.17 3.60
CA LEU A 177 -10.56 19.35 4.45
C LEU A 177 -10.83 20.83 4.65
N PRO A 178 -12.12 21.28 4.53
CA PRO A 178 -12.50 22.64 4.90
C PRO A 178 -12.16 22.93 6.35
N ALA A 179 -11.61 24.11 6.63
CA ALA A 179 -11.23 24.47 8.01
C ALA A 179 -12.45 24.46 8.96
N GLU A 180 -13.63 24.76 8.43
CA GLU A 180 -14.93 24.76 9.14
C GLU A 180 -15.37 23.35 9.59
N ALA A 181 -14.80 22.31 8.97
CA ALA A 181 -15.05 20.91 9.36
C ALA A 181 -14.35 20.55 10.66
N LEU A 182 -13.28 21.27 11.01
CA LEU A 182 -12.52 21.02 12.21
C LEU A 182 -13.09 21.80 13.41
N ARG A 183 -12.84 21.28 14.61
CA ARG A 183 -13.23 21.98 15.84
C ARG A 183 -12.57 23.38 15.90
N PRO A 184 -13.22 24.39 16.53
CA PRO A 184 -12.69 25.74 16.63
C PRO A 184 -11.27 25.76 17.20
N GLY A 185 -10.37 26.50 16.53
CA GLY A 185 -8.98 26.67 16.95
C GLY A 185 -8.03 25.55 16.49
N LEU A 186 -8.53 24.49 15.84
CA LEU A 186 -7.68 23.42 15.29
C LEU A 186 -7.30 23.77 13.83
N THR A 187 -6.00 23.75 13.56
CA THR A 187 -5.50 23.94 12.17
C THR A 187 -5.41 22.59 11.45
N ASN A 188 -5.47 22.58 10.12
CA ASN A 188 -5.29 21.39 9.30
C ASN A 188 -3.95 20.68 9.60
N THR A 189 -2.89 21.44 9.90
CA THR A 189 -1.58 20.88 10.28
C THR A 189 -1.66 20.08 11.56
N VAL A 190 -2.27 20.65 12.61
CA VAL A 190 -2.41 19.95 13.92
C VAL A 190 -3.36 18.77 13.80
N ALA A 191 -4.44 18.91 13.00
CA ALA A 191 -5.34 17.79 12.71
C ALA A 191 -4.63 16.63 12.00
N ALA A 192 -3.78 16.94 11.01
CA ALA A 192 -2.97 15.94 10.31
C ALA A 192 -2.00 15.21 11.25
N ASP A 193 -1.27 15.94 12.10
CA ASP A 193 -0.34 15.34 13.06
C ASP A 193 -1.09 14.51 14.13
N THR A 194 -2.25 14.98 14.59
CA THR A 194 -3.11 14.22 15.50
C THR A 194 -3.56 12.90 14.88
N ALA A 195 -4.06 12.95 13.65
CA ALA A 195 -4.49 11.75 12.94
C ALA A 195 -3.31 10.81 12.61
N TRP A 196 -2.15 11.35 12.27
CA TRP A 196 -0.93 10.57 12.04
C TRP A 196 -0.49 9.78 13.28
N VAL A 197 -0.65 10.34 14.48
CA VAL A 197 -0.37 9.65 15.75
C VAL A 197 -1.44 8.62 16.06
N ILE A 198 -2.73 8.98 15.99
CA ILE A 198 -3.85 8.08 16.32
C ILE A 198 -3.87 6.87 15.40
N ALA A 199 -3.73 7.06 14.09
CA ALA A 199 -3.70 5.98 13.10
C ALA A 199 -2.26 5.48 12.85
N SER A 200 -1.47 5.23 13.90
CA SER A 200 -0.05 4.83 13.79
C SER A 200 0.16 3.33 13.89
N PRO A 201 1.29 2.80 13.38
CA PRO A 201 1.72 1.43 13.65
C PRO A 201 1.88 1.14 15.15
N ASP A 202 2.20 2.16 15.95
CA ASP A 202 2.33 2.03 17.40
C ASP A 202 0.96 1.87 18.08
N THR A 203 -0.05 2.60 17.62
CA THR A 203 -1.44 2.44 18.07
C THR A 203 -1.95 1.03 17.74
N HIS A 204 -1.66 0.52 16.55
CA HIS A 204 -1.99 -0.86 16.18
C HIS A 204 -1.31 -1.85 17.14
N ASP A 205 -0.02 -1.68 17.39
CA ASP A 205 0.72 -2.58 18.29
C ASP A 205 0.13 -2.59 19.71
N LEU A 206 -0.15 -1.41 20.24
CA LEU A 206 -0.74 -1.26 21.59
C LEU A 206 -2.14 -1.86 21.67
N LEU A 207 -3.02 -1.56 20.72
CA LEU A 207 -4.41 -1.98 20.80
C LEU A 207 -4.60 -3.44 20.36
N VAL A 208 -4.08 -3.84 19.21
CA VAL A 208 -4.33 -5.19 18.67
C VAL A 208 -3.44 -6.23 19.35
N ARG A 209 -2.11 -5.96 19.46
CA ARG A 209 -1.20 -6.99 19.94
C ARG A 209 -1.10 -7.06 21.44
N GLN A 210 -1.18 -5.91 22.15
CA GLN A 210 -1.02 -5.89 23.61
C GLN A 210 -2.36 -5.87 24.34
N ALA A 211 -3.35 -5.08 23.89
CA ALA A 211 -4.66 -5.01 24.52
C ALA A 211 -5.68 -6.02 23.96
N GLY A 212 -5.36 -6.73 22.85
CA GLY A 212 -6.20 -7.80 22.31
C GLY A 212 -7.40 -7.35 21.49
N TYR A 213 -7.40 -6.11 20.98
CA TYR A 213 -8.45 -5.61 20.11
C TYR A 213 -8.50 -6.41 18.79
N SER A 214 -9.70 -6.70 18.33
CA SER A 214 -9.94 -7.10 16.94
C SER A 214 -9.67 -5.93 15.99
N TYR A 215 -9.52 -6.22 14.69
CA TYR A 215 -9.37 -5.16 13.70
C TYR A 215 -10.63 -4.29 13.55
N ASP A 216 -11.82 -4.84 13.80
CA ASP A 216 -13.06 -4.06 13.78
C ASP A 216 -13.12 -3.11 14.98
N GLU A 217 -12.75 -3.55 16.18
CA GLU A 217 -12.62 -2.69 17.38
C GLU A 217 -11.55 -1.61 17.19
N LEU A 218 -10.43 -1.91 16.50
CA LEU A 218 -9.42 -0.91 16.13
C LEU A 218 -10.02 0.16 15.19
N GLU A 219 -10.79 -0.22 14.17
CA GLU A 219 -11.46 0.72 13.26
C GLU A 219 -12.41 1.64 14.03
N GLU A 220 -13.25 1.08 14.90
CA GLU A 220 -14.19 1.83 15.72
C GLU A 220 -13.47 2.79 16.66
N TRP A 221 -12.47 2.31 17.38
CA TRP A 221 -11.68 3.13 18.29
C TRP A 221 -11.00 4.30 17.57
N VAL A 222 -10.38 4.07 16.42
CA VAL A 222 -9.73 5.12 15.64
C VAL A 222 -10.75 6.13 15.12
N ARG A 223 -11.91 5.68 14.58
CA ARG A 223 -12.98 6.55 14.11
C ARG A 223 -13.48 7.48 15.22
N ASP A 224 -13.79 6.91 16.36
CA ASP A 224 -14.39 7.64 17.49
C ASP A 224 -13.38 8.60 18.11
N THR A 225 -12.13 8.17 18.27
CA THR A 225 -11.04 9.00 18.79
C THR A 225 -10.73 10.17 17.85
N LEU A 226 -10.66 9.93 16.53
CA LEU A 226 -10.49 10.98 15.53
C LEU A 226 -11.67 11.95 15.51
N GLY A 227 -12.90 11.42 15.58
CA GLY A 227 -14.11 12.24 15.66
C GLY A 227 -14.07 13.18 16.86
N ALA A 228 -13.78 12.66 18.03
CA ALA A 228 -13.68 13.45 19.27
C ALA A 228 -12.50 14.45 19.25
N ALA A 229 -11.37 14.07 18.67
CA ALA A 229 -10.19 14.91 18.63
C ALA A 229 -10.26 16.05 17.60
N LEU A 230 -10.87 15.79 16.44
CA LEU A 230 -10.77 16.66 15.26
C LEU A 230 -12.04 17.43 14.94
N LEU A 231 -13.23 16.86 15.18
CA LEU A 231 -14.49 17.49 14.82
C LEU A 231 -15.05 18.29 16.00
N GLY A 232 -15.73 19.39 15.69
CA GLY A 232 -16.53 20.08 16.71
C GLY A 232 -17.69 19.19 17.14
N GLY A 233 -18.01 19.18 18.44
CA GLY A 233 -19.26 18.56 18.92
C GLY A 233 -20.47 19.18 18.20
N PRO A 234 -21.65 18.50 18.21
CA PRO A 234 -22.85 19.08 17.64
C PRO A 234 -23.03 20.47 18.24
N LYS A 235 -23.24 21.49 17.38
CA LYS A 235 -23.53 22.86 17.83
C LYS A 235 -24.75 22.73 18.73
N GLN A 236 -24.55 23.00 20.03
CA GLN A 236 -25.68 23.18 20.96
C GLN A 236 -26.43 24.42 20.45
N THR A 237 -27.57 24.18 19.83
CA THR A 237 -28.57 25.21 19.47
C THR A 237 -29.39 25.54 20.68
#